data_60ee5e0b47e33382927b7734631b4414
#
_entry.id   60ee5e0b47e33382927b7734631b4414
#
_cell.length_a   1.000
_cell.length_b   1.000
_cell.length_c   1.000
_cell.angle_alpha   90.00
_cell.angle_beta   90.00
_cell.angle_gamma   90.00
#
_symmetry.space_group_name_H-M   'P 1'
#
loop_
_entity.id
_entity.type
_entity.pdbx_description
1 polymer ?
#
loop_
_entity_poly.entity_id
_entity_poly.type
_entity_poly.pdbx_seq_one_letter_code
_entity_poly.pdbx_strand_id
1 'polypeptide(L)'
;MVNTRRDCYDLFRRMPEGTLHLSALMCGEHRSRVIARIKEHLAAKEPLRVVSTQVVEAGVDIDFPVVFRALAGLDSIVQAAGRCNREGRLNAAGRLGDVQVFVPPKPAPRGMLLKAKDTTRALMATGDLDPEDPQKLRRYFKHFYSRLNDTGRTFMEML
;
A
#
# COMPACT_ATOMS: atom_id res chain seq x y z
N MET A 1 2.66 4.82 2.89
CA MET A 1 1.28 4.29 2.88
C MET A 1 1.07 3.37 4.06
N VAL A 2 -0.08 3.46 4.74
CA VAL A 2 -0.41 2.67 5.95
C VAL A 2 -1.75 1.93 5.79
N ASN A 3 -2.02 0.96 6.69
CA ASN A 3 -3.13 0.02 6.53
C ASN A 3 -4.46 0.54 7.07
N THR A 4 -4.44 1.49 8.02
CA THR A 4 -5.66 1.99 8.65
C THR A 4 -5.75 3.51 8.56
N ARG A 5 -6.98 4.02 8.59
CA ARG A 5 -7.25 5.47 8.62
C ARG A 5 -6.68 6.12 9.88
N ARG A 6 -6.73 5.40 11.01
CA ARG A 6 -6.19 5.89 12.28
C ARG A 6 -4.67 6.02 12.23
N ASP A 7 -3.95 4.99 11.72
CA ASP A 7 -2.51 5.07 11.57
C ASP A 7 -2.10 6.18 10.60
N CYS A 8 -2.90 6.38 9.52
CA CYS A 8 -2.68 7.45 8.58
C CYS A 8 -2.77 8.83 9.24
N TYR A 9 -3.79 9.05 10.05
CA TYR A 9 -3.97 10.30 10.78
C TYR A 9 -2.90 10.50 11.86
N ASP A 10 -2.61 9.47 12.66
CA ASP A 10 -1.60 9.51 13.73
C ASP A 10 -0.19 9.79 13.16
N LEU A 11 0.13 9.20 12.02
CA LEU A 11 1.39 9.45 11.32
C LEU A 11 1.43 10.86 10.74
N PHE A 12 0.37 11.28 10.05
CA PHE A 12 0.29 12.62 9.45
C PHE A 12 0.54 13.73 10.48
N ARG A 13 -0.04 13.61 11.66
CA ARG A 13 0.15 14.60 12.75
C ARG A 13 1.58 14.70 13.27
N ARG A 14 2.43 13.71 13.00
CA ARG A 14 3.84 13.67 13.42
C ARG A 14 4.80 14.05 12.29
N MET A 15 4.27 14.20 11.08
CA MET A 15 5.08 14.58 9.93
C MET A 15 5.35 16.09 9.92
N PRO A 16 6.46 16.52 9.30
CA PRO A 16 6.76 17.94 9.13
C PRO A 16 5.65 18.69 8.40
N GLU A 17 5.59 20.00 8.63
CA GLU A 17 4.70 20.91 7.90
C GLU A 17 4.88 20.75 6.38
N GLY A 18 3.82 21.00 5.62
CA GLY A 18 3.78 20.80 4.18
C GLY A 18 3.53 19.35 3.73
N THR A 19 3.48 18.39 4.66
CA THR A 19 3.05 17.01 4.34
C THR A 19 1.57 16.99 3.96
N LEU A 20 1.22 16.28 2.89
CA LEU A 20 -0.17 16.08 2.47
C LEU A 20 -0.75 14.79 3.04
N HIS A 21 -2.04 14.83 3.40
CA HIS A 21 -2.79 13.67 3.87
C HIS A 21 -3.80 13.22 2.81
N LEU A 22 -3.90 11.92 2.55
CA LEU A 22 -4.85 11.36 1.60
C LEU A 22 -5.46 10.07 2.14
N SER A 23 -6.74 10.10 2.49
CA SER A 23 -7.44 8.92 3.02
C SER A 23 -8.89 8.86 2.55
N ALA A 24 -9.50 7.67 2.69
CA ALA A 24 -10.90 7.44 2.33
C ALA A 24 -11.91 8.21 3.21
N LEU A 25 -11.48 8.82 4.32
CA LEU A 25 -12.35 9.69 5.14
C LEU A 25 -12.59 11.07 4.53
N MET A 26 -11.78 11.47 3.56
CA MET A 26 -11.95 12.76 2.90
C MET A 26 -13.15 12.72 1.97
N CYS A 27 -13.96 13.78 1.97
CA CYS A 27 -15.00 13.93 0.96
C CYS A 27 -14.38 14.00 -0.45
N GLY A 28 -15.16 13.65 -1.47
CA GLY A 28 -14.69 13.55 -2.85
C GLY A 28 -13.98 14.79 -3.34
N GLU A 29 -14.57 15.95 -3.10
CA GLU A 29 -14.04 17.27 -3.51
C GLU A 29 -12.68 17.56 -2.85
N HIS A 30 -12.58 17.39 -1.53
CA HIS A 30 -11.31 17.59 -0.82
C HIS A 30 -10.23 16.62 -1.31
N ARG A 31 -10.58 15.36 -1.51
CA ARG A 31 -9.67 14.35 -2.05
C ARG A 31 -9.16 14.73 -3.45
N SER A 32 -10.04 15.19 -4.33
CA SER A 32 -9.68 15.64 -5.68
C SER A 32 -8.71 16.82 -5.66
N ARG A 33 -8.93 17.80 -4.79
CA ARG A 33 -8.01 18.94 -4.61
C ARG A 33 -6.63 18.50 -4.11
N VAL A 34 -6.58 17.58 -3.14
CA VAL A 34 -5.30 17.08 -2.63
C VAL A 34 -4.56 16.29 -3.73
N ILE A 35 -5.26 15.48 -4.51
CA ILE A 35 -4.66 14.74 -5.65
C ILE A 35 -4.12 15.70 -6.69
N ALA A 36 -4.86 16.75 -7.06
CA ALA A 36 -4.40 17.78 -7.99
C ALA A 36 -3.11 18.43 -7.48
N ARG A 37 -3.09 18.85 -6.22
CA ARG A 37 -1.90 19.45 -5.59
C ARG A 37 -0.70 18.49 -5.57
N ILE A 38 -0.92 17.19 -5.31
CA ILE A 38 0.15 16.19 -5.40
C ILE A 38 0.72 16.15 -6.82
N LYS A 39 -0.12 16.13 -7.84
CA LYS A 39 0.31 16.10 -9.25
C LYS A 39 1.09 17.34 -9.63
N GLU A 40 0.68 18.52 -9.20
CA GLU A 40 1.38 19.80 -9.42
C GLU A 40 2.79 19.77 -8.85
N HIS A 41 2.96 19.38 -7.57
CA HIS A 41 4.28 19.27 -6.94
C HIS A 41 5.18 18.23 -7.65
N LEU A 42 4.62 17.07 -8.01
CA LEU A 42 5.38 16.03 -8.72
C LEU A 42 5.82 16.52 -10.12
N ALA A 43 4.96 17.23 -10.84
CA ALA A 43 5.29 17.80 -12.14
C ALA A 43 6.38 18.89 -12.03
N ALA A 44 6.33 19.72 -10.99
CA ALA A 44 7.32 20.74 -10.68
C ALA A 44 8.63 20.17 -10.11
N LYS A 45 8.68 18.85 -9.83
CA LYS A 45 9.80 18.17 -9.15
C LYS A 45 10.14 18.77 -7.78
N GLU A 46 9.15 19.31 -7.12
CA GLU A 46 9.28 19.86 -5.78
C GLU A 46 9.28 18.74 -4.72
N PRO A 47 10.03 18.91 -3.61
CA PRO A 47 10.00 17.96 -2.49
C PRO A 47 8.59 17.85 -1.92
N LEU A 48 8.05 16.63 -1.88
CA LEU A 48 6.70 16.36 -1.40
C LEU A 48 6.69 15.13 -0.50
N ARG A 49 5.94 15.20 0.60
CA ARG A 49 5.60 14.05 1.44
C ARG A 49 4.11 13.85 1.47
N VAL A 50 3.68 12.60 1.26
CA VAL A 50 2.27 12.22 1.29
C VAL A 50 2.09 11.06 2.25
N VAL A 51 1.20 11.21 3.23
CA VAL A 51 0.75 10.12 4.09
C VAL A 51 -0.62 9.67 3.61
N SER A 52 -0.75 8.40 3.23
CA SER A 52 -1.99 7.88 2.67
C SER A 52 -2.37 6.50 3.19
N THR A 53 -3.66 6.17 3.08
CA THR A 53 -4.16 4.79 3.12
C THR A 53 -4.10 4.18 1.72
N GLN A 54 -4.69 2.97 1.55
CA GLN A 54 -4.78 2.29 0.26
C GLN A 54 -5.56 3.05 -0.82
N VAL A 55 -6.14 4.18 -0.51
CA VAL A 55 -6.90 5.01 -1.46
C VAL A 55 -6.10 5.41 -2.71
N VAL A 56 -4.77 5.41 -2.62
CA VAL A 56 -3.88 5.68 -3.76
C VAL A 56 -3.51 4.44 -4.56
N GLU A 57 -3.83 3.23 -4.08
CA GLU A 57 -3.55 1.98 -4.77
C GLU A 57 -4.42 1.83 -6.02
N ALA A 58 -5.66 2.33 -5.98
CA ALA A 58 -6.61 2.25 -7.08
C ALA A 58 -7.09 3.64 -7.54
N GLY A 59 -7.16 3.84 -8.85
CA GLY A 59 -7.83 5.01 -9.46
C GLY A 59 -7.10 6.35 -9.34
N VAL A 60 -5.91 6.40 -8.76
CA VAL A 60 -5.13 7.65 -8.68
C VAL A 60 -3.85 7.48 -9.48
N ASP A 61 -3.69 8.32 -10.49
CA ASP A 61 -2.51 8.35 -11.33
C ASP A 61 -1.47 9.31 -10.73
N ILE A 62 -0.57 8.75 -9.92
CA ILE A 62 0.55 9.43 -9.28
C ILE A 62 1.79 8.54 -9.35
N ASP A 63 2.96 9.17 -9.49
CA ASP A 63 4.24 8.50 -9.66
C ASP A 63 5.28 9.10 -8.70
N PHE A 64 5.68 8.32 -7.71
CA PHE A 64 6.68 8.73 -6.73
C PHE A 64 8.03 8.04 -6.98
N PRO A 65 9.15 8.72 -6.73
CA PRO A 65 10.47 8.08 -6.80
C PRO A 65 10.73 7.08 -5.65
N VAL A 66 10.05 7.27 -4.51
CA VAL A 66 10.19 6.46 -3.31
C VAL A 66 8.83 6.21 -2.67
N VAL A 67 8.54 4.97 -2.31
CA VAL A 67 7.31 4.57 -1.64
C VAL A 67 7.62 3.77 -0.38
N PHE A 68 7.17 4.25 0.77
CA PHE A 68 7.16 3.50 2.03
C PHE A 68 5.80 2.83 2.22
N ARG A 69 5.76 1.49 2.35
CA ARG A 69 4.53 0.71 2.52
C ARG A 69 4.55 -0.06 3.83
N ALA A 70 3.57 0.15 4.68
CA ALA A 70 3.37 -0.69 5.86
C ALA A 70 3.10 -2.13 5.43
N LEU A 71 3.71 -3.10 6.10
CA LEU A 71 3.54 -4.53 5.81
C LEU A 71 2.04 -4.89 5.77
N ALA A 72 1.63 -5.49 4.67
CA ALA A 72 0.25 -5.83 4.33
C ALA A 72 0.20 -7.14 3.53
N GLY A 73 -0.90 -7.42 2.87
CA GLY A 73 -0.97 -8.45 1.84
C GLY A 73 -0.02 -8.14 0.68
N LEU A 74 0.50 -9.17 0.04
CA LEU A 74 1.43 -9.03 -1.08
C LEU A 74 0.79 -8.25 -2.23
N ASP A 75 -0.49 -8.46 -2.48
CA ASP A 75 -1.31 -7.70 -3.44
C ASP A 75 -1.24 -6.18 -3.20
N SER A 76 -1.43 -5.76 -1.96
CA SER A 76 -1.34 -4.35 -1.57
C SER A 76 0.09 -3.80 -1.69
N ILE A 77 1.11 -4.61 -1.40
CA ILE A 77 2.52 -4.20 -1.58
C ILE A 77 2.82 -3.99 -3.06
N VAL A 78 2.41 -4.92 -3.93
CA VAL A 78 2.57 -4.81 -5.39
C VAL A 78 1.84 -3.59 -5.95
N GLN A 79 0.62 -3.33 -5.50
CA GLN A 79 -0.13 -2.14 -5.92
C GLN A 79 0.54 -0.83 -5.49
N ALA A 80 1.12 -0.81 -4.29
CA ALA A 80 1.91 0.33 -3.83
C ALA A 80 3.21 0.50 -4.63
N ALA A 81 3.89 -0.60 -4.97
CA ALA A 81 5.06 -0.60 -5.84
C ALA A 81 4.73 -0.06 -7.23
N GLY A 82 3.55 -0.37 -7.77
CA GLY A 82 3.05 0.18 -9.03
C GLY A 82 2.78 1.71 -9.01
N ARG A 83 3.05 2.40 -7.88
CA ARG A 83 3.05 3.87 -7.76
C ARG A 83 4.47 4.43 -7.62
N CYS A 84 5.47 3.58 -7.69
CA CYS A 84 6.87 3.93 -7.57
C CYS A 84 7.54 3.83 -8.94
N ASN A 85 8.05 4.96 -9.45
CA ASN A 85 8.67 5.05 -10.78
C ASN A 85 7.79 4.41 -11.89
N ARG A 86 6.49 4.58 -11.77
CA ARG A 86 5.48 3.97 -12.65
C ARG A 86 5.69 4.32 -14.12
N GLU A 87 6.07 5.56 -14.39
CA GLU A 87 6.32 6.04 -15.75
C GLU A 87 7.76 5.79 -16.21
N GLY A 88 8.58 5.11 -15.41
CA GLY A 88 9.96 4.80 -15.76
C GLY A 88 10.88 6.03 -15.87
N ARG A 89 10.49 7.16 -15.30
CA ARG A 89 11.26 8.41 -15.40
C ARG A 89 12.66 8.31 -14.83
N LEU A 90 12.86 7.48 -13.79
CA LEU A 90 14.16 7.25 -13.17
C LEU A 90 15.03 6.34 -14.02
N ASN A 91 14.45 5.52 -14.91
CA ASN A 91 15.19 4.59 -15.76
C ASN A 91 16.13 5.34 -16.72
N ALA A 92 15.72 6.50 -17.20
CA ALA A 92 16.56 7.35 -18.06
C ALA A 92 17.86 7.80 -17.36
N ALA A 93 17.86 7.83 -16.03
CA ALA A 93 19.04 8.14 -15.21
C ALA A 93 19.74 6.87 -14.66
N GLY A 94 19.41 5.69 -15.18
CA GLY A 94 19.94 4.39 -14.70
C GLY A 94 19.50 4.05 -13.26
N ARG A 95 18.41 4.61 -12.78
CA ARG A 95 17.90 4.42 -11.42
C ARG A 95 16.55 3.71 -11.45
N LEU A 96 16.29 2.90 -10.44
CA LEU A 96 14.97 2.30 -10.19
C LEU A 96 14.22 3.10 -9.10
N GLY A 97 12.92 2.92 -9.03
CA GLY A 97 12.14 3.38 -7.89
C GLY A 97 12.49 2.58 -6.63
N ASP A 98 12.41 3.22 -5.47
CA ASP A 98 12.69 2.59 -4.19
C ASP A 98 11.39 2.30 -3.43
N VAL A 99 11.12 1.02 -3.14
CA VAL A 99 9.94 0.58 -2.39
C VAL A 99 10.39 -0.06 -1.09
N GLN A 100 10.10 0.60 0.03
CA GLN A 100 10.47 0.12 1.35
C GLN A 100 9.27 -0.37 2.13
N VAL A 101 9.27 -1.66 2.50
CA VAL A 101 8.24 -2.26 3.34
C VAL A 101 8.68 -2.19 4.80
N PHE A 102 7.84 -1.61 5.65
CA PHE A 102 8.12 -1.49 7.08
C PHE A 102 7.03 -2.14 7.93
N VAL A 103 7.40 -2.58 9.13
CA VAL A 103 6.45 -3.14 10.11
C VAL A 103 5.95 -1.99 10.99
N PRO A 104 4.65 -1.66 10.95
CA PRO A 104 4.11 -0.63 11.82
C PRO A 104 4.11 -1.09 13.28
N PRO A 105 4.25 -0.16 14.26
CA PRO A 105 4.31 -0.50 15.68
C PRO A 105 2.99 -1.08 16.22
N LYS A 106 1.87 -0.70 15.62
CA LYS A 106 0.55 -1.24 15.97
C LYS A 106 0.23 -2.48 15.14
N PRO A 107 -0.39 -3.51 15.72
CA PRO A 107 -0.80 -4.70 14.98
C PRO A 107 -1.87 -4.34 13.93
N ALA A 108 -1.92 -5.11 12.85
CA ALA A 108 -3.00 -4.99 11.88
C ALA A 108 -4.35 -5.36 12.52
N PRO A 109 -5.45 -4.74 12.10
CA PRO A 109 -6.78 -5.13 12.52
C PRO A 109 -7.04 -6.61 12.24
N ARG A 110 -7.79 -7.27 13.14
CA ARG A 110 -8.21 -8.67 12.95
C ARG A 110 -9.00 -8.82 11.65
N GLY A 111 -9.07 -10.04 11.13
CA GLY A 111 -9.77 -10.34 9.88
C GLY A 111 -8.83 -10.44 8.67
N MET A 112 -9.34 -10.08 7.50
CA MET A 112 -8.67 -10.25 6.22
C MET A 112 -7.31 -9.56 6.15
N LEU A 113 -7.19 -8.34 6.67
CA LEU A 113 -5.93 -7.58 6.67
C LEU A 113 -4.83 -8.27 7.47
N LEU A 114 -5.18 -8.85 8.64
CA LEU A 114 -4.22 -9.59 9.44
C LEU A 114 -3.80 -10.89 8.73
N LYS A 115 -4.76 -11.66 8.21
CA LYS A 115 -4.49 -12.91 7.48
C LYS A 115 -3.61 -12.67 6.25
N ALA A 116 -3.88 -11.63 5.47
CA ALA A 116 -3.08 -11.25 4.31
C ALA A 116 -1.64 -10.87 4.71
N LYS A 117 -1.48 -10.01 5.72
CA LYS A 117 -0.18 -9.62 6.26
C LYS A 117 0.62 -10.83 6.77
N ASP A 118 -0.01 -11.72 7.52
CA ASP A 118 0.67 -12.89 8.11
C ASP A 118 1.05 -13.91 7.03
N THR A 119 0.27 -14.02 5.95
CA THR A 119 0.64 -14.82 4.77
C THR A 119 1.87 -14.24 4.08
N THR A 120 1.90 -12.92 3.85
CA THR A 120 3.09 -12.24 3.29
C THR A 120 4.31 -12.46 4.17
N ARG A 121 4.18 -12.25 5.50
CA ARG A 121 5.28 -12.45 6.45
C ARG A 121 5.84 -13.87 6.42
N ALA A 122 4.96 -14.88 6.34
CA ALA A 122 5.38 -16.29 6.27
C ALA A 122 6.19 -16.57 5.00
N LEU A 123 5.76 -16.06 3.85
CA LEU A 123 6.49 -16.22 2.59
C LEU A 123 7.82 -15.45 2.57
N MET A 124 7.87 -14.27 3.18
CA MET A 124 9.13 -13.53 3.35
C MET A 124 10.14 -14.32 4.17
N ALA A 125 9.71 -14.96 5.25
CA ALA A 125 10.59 -15.74 6.13
C ALA A 125 11.21 -16.97 5.45
N THR A 126 10.54 -17.51 4.42
CA THR A 126 11.07 -18.64 3.62
C THR A 126 11.93 -18.22 2.43
N GLY A 127 12.10 -16.91 2.20
CA GLY A 127 12.78 -16.38 1.00
C GLY A 127 12.00 -16.60 -0.30
N ASP A 128 10.74 -17.02 -0.20
CA ASP A 128 9.89 -17.42 -1.33
C ASP A 128 9.01 -16.25 -1.81
N LEU A 129 9.38 -15.02 -1.45
CA LEU A 129 8.66 -13.81 -1.85
C LEU A 129 9.42 -13.08 -2.96
N ASP A 130 8.87 -13.13 -4.15
CA ASP A 130 9.28 -12.31 -5.29
C ASP A 130 8.01 -11.78 -5.96
N PRO A 131 7.72 -10.49 -5.84
CA PRO A 131 6.51 -9.90 -6.40
C PRO A 131 6.50 -9.84 -7.93
N GLU A 132 7.64 -10.03 -8.58
CA GLU A 132 7.77 -10.06 -10.04
C GLU A 132 7.56 -11.46 -10.62
N ASP A 133 7.63 -12.51 -9.79
CA ASP A 133 7.39 -13.89 -10.19
C ASP A 133 5.89 -14.25 -10.10
N PRO A 134 5.18 -14.46 -11.23
CA PRO A 134 3.77 -14.81 -11.23
C PRO A 134 3.44 -16.11 -10.49
N GLN A 135 4.39 -17.06 -10.40
CA GLN A 135 4.18 -18.32 -9.70
C GLN A 135 4.20 -18.10 -8.19
N LYS A 136 5.09 -17.25 -7.69
CA LYS A 136 5.14 -16.87 -6.27
C LYS A 136 3.92 -16.05 -5.87
N LEU A 137 3.45 -15.16 -6.75
CA LEU A 137 2.20 -14.44 -6.53
C LEU A 137 0.99 -15.38 -6.48
N ARG A 138 0.92 -16.37 -7.39
CA ARG A 138 -0.12 -17.42 -7.36
C ARG A 138 -0.06 -18.24 -6.07
N ARG A 139 1.14 -18.59 -5.59
CA ARG A 139 1.35 -19.30 -4.32
C ARG A 139 0.85 -18.47 -3.14
N TYR A 140 1.15 -17.17 -3.10
CA TYR A 140 0.60 -16.26 -2.09
C TYR A 140 -0.92 -16.32 -2.06
N PHE A 141 -1.61 -16.15 -3.18
CA PHE A 141 -3.07 -16.21 -3.23
C PHE A 141 -3.62 -17.55 -2.81
N LYS A 142 -3.00 -18.67 -3.20
CA LYS A 142 -3.41 -20.02 -2.75
C LYS A 142 -3.37 -20.13 -1.24
N HIS A 143 -2.26 -19.70 -0.60
CA HIS A 143 -2.13 -19.69 0.86
C HIS A 143 -3.09 -18.71 1.54
N PHE A 144 -3.28 -17.54 0.97
CA PHE A 144 -4.20 -16.54 1.51
C PHE A 144 -5.65 -17.03 1.47
N TYR A 145 -6.11 -17.53 0.34
CA TYR A 145 -7.48 -18.01 0.19
C TYR A 145 -7.77 -19.27 1.02
N SER A 146 -6.81 -20.17 1.20
CA SER A 146 -7.01 -21.33 2.09
C SER A 146 -7.28 -20.92 3.54
N ARG A 147 -6.72 -19.79 3.99
CA ARG A 147 -6.98 -19.21 5.31
C ARG A 147 -8.31 -18.44 5.39
N LEU A 148 -8.87 -18.02 4.25
CA LEU A 148 -10.18 -17.34 4.21
C LEU A 148 -11.34 -18.33 4.21
N ASN A 149 -11.18 -19.51 3.64
CA ASN A 149 -12.24 -20.52 3.52
C ASN A 149 -12.79 -21.02 4.86
N ASP A 150 -12.06 -20.82 5.97
CA ASP A 150 -12.58 -21.02 7.33
C ASP A 150 -13.71 -20.05 7.71
N THR A 151 -13.82 -18.89 7.05
CA THR A 151 -14.91 -17.93 7.29
C THR A 151 -16.14 -18.19 6.44
N GLY A 152 -16.02 -18.93 5.33
CA GLY A 152 -17.13 -19.30 4.45
C GLY A 152 -18.04 -20.40 5.02
N ARG A 153 -17.51 -21.30 5.84
CA ARG A 153 -18.31 -22.34 6.51
C ARG A 153 -19.32 -21.74 7.48
N THR A 154 -18.88 -20.76 8.28
CA THR A 154 -19.77 -20.11 9.27
C THR A 154 -20.94 -19.38 8.61
N PHE A 155 -20.75 -18.80 7.42
CA PHE A 155 -21.84 -18.13 6.72
C PHE A 155 -22.85 -19.09 6.12
N MET A 156 -22.41 -20.25 5.60
CA MET A 156 -23.30 -21.29 5.06
C MET A 156 -24.00 -22.09 6.16
N GLU A 157 -23.46 -22.12 7.38
CA GLU A 157 -24.11 -22.72 8.55
C GLU A 157 -25.14 -21.80 9.22
N MET A 158 -25.12 -20.51 8.90
CA MET A 158 -26.06 -19.50 9.40
C MET A 158 -27.26 -19.26 8.46
N LEU A 159 -27.27 -19.84 7.27
CA LEU A 159 -28.38 -19.85 6.32
C LEU A 159 -29.18 -21.14 6.41
#